data_5f6b385939917b53471d2dc2db70aa19
#
_entry.id   5f6b385939917b53471d2dc2db70aa19
#
_cell.length_a   1.000
_cell.length_b   1.000
_cell.length_c   1.000
_cell.angle_alpha   90.00
_cell.angle_beta   90.00
_cell.angle_gamma   90.00
#
_symmetry.space_group_name_H-M   'P 1'
#
loop_
_entity.id
_entity.type
_entity.pdbx_description
1 polymer ?
#
loop_
_entity_poly.entity_id
_entity_poly.type
_entity_poly.pdbx_seq_one_letter_code
_entity_poly.pdbx_strand_id
1 'polypeptide(L)'
;MYELHCHFVFTTKHREPVLRGDVGVRLRELVREVCRARDIRVLKGRVKPEHVHLFASLPPHLAPAEAMRAIKRKSARKLLREFPRLKKQLRGEDLWSRGYFVSTSGDVTDEVVAQYVMNQDLTSDDEDFEVSE
;
A
#
# COMPACT_ATOMS: atom_id res chain seq x y z
N MET A 1 3.07 14.68 23.12
CA MET A 1 3.16 13.40 22.43
C MET A 1 3.60 13.61 21.01
N TYR A 2 4.52 12.80 20.61
CA TYR A 2 5.19 12.98 19.34
C TYR A 2 4.73 11.91 18.37
N GLU A 3 4.20 12.32 17.24
CA GLU A 3 3.71 11.38 16.23
C GLU A 3 4.38 11.69 14.90
N LEU A 4 4.55 10.65 14.10
CA LEU A 4 5.13 10.81 12.77
C LEU A 4 4.02 10.62 11.73
N HIS A 5 3.79 11.66 10.96
CA HIS A 5 2.80 11.60 9.89
C HIS A 5 3.48 11.17 8.60
N CYS A 6 2.95 10.14 7.98
CA CYS A 6 3.54 9.58 6.76
C CYS A 6 2.52 9.40 5.67
N HIS A 7 2.93 9.72 4.45
CA HIS A 7 2.19 9.33 3.26
C HIS A 7 2.85 8.07 2.72
N PHE A 8 2.03 7.06 2.45
CA PHE A 8 2.49 5.82 1.84
C PHE A 8 1.76 5.62 0.52
N VAL A 9 2.50 5.17 -0.50
CA VAL A 9 1.88 4.76 -1.74
C VAL A 9 2.45 3.39 -2.10
N PHE A 10 1.59 2.44 -2.38
CA PHE A 10 2.03 1.12 -2.79
C PHE A 10 1.11 0.58 -3.87
N THR A 11 1.69 -0.16 -4.79
CA THR A 11 0.99 -0.58 -6.01
C THR A 11 0.86 -2.08 -6.07
N THR A 12 -0.15 -2.53 -6.82
CA THR A 12 -0.29 -3.94 -7.12
C THR A 12 0.82 -4.38 -8.07
N LYS A 13 1.07 -5.69 -8.08
CA LYS A 13 2.05 -6.28 -8.98
C LYS A 13 1.66 -5.98 -10.42
N HIS A 14 2.61 -5.47 -11.20
CA HIS A 14 2.40 -5.11 -12.59
C HIS A 14 1.25 -4.12 -12.79
N ARG A 15 0.89 -3.39 -11.74
CA ARG A 15 -0.23 -2.44 -11.76
C ARG A 15 -1.53 -3.09 -12.22
N GLU A 16 -1.73 -4.36 -11.87
CA GLU A 16 -2.98 -5.02 -12.20
C GLU A 16 -4.13 -4.35 -11.47
N PRO A 17 -5.18 -3.96 -12.17
CA PRO A 17 -6.28 -3.22 -11.56
C PRO A 17 -7.26 -4.14 -10.84
N VAL A 18 -6.78 -4.82 -9.82
CA VAL A 18 -7.57 -5.83 -9.11
C VAL A 18 -8.28 -5.31 -7.86
N LEU A 19 -7.96 -4.10 -7.43
CA LEU A 19 -8.53 -3.56 -6.19
C LEU A 19 -9.86 -2.87 -6.48
N ARG A 20 -10.81 -3.64 -7.01
CA ARG A 20 -12.11 -3.09 -7.40
C ARG A 20 -13.23 -3.80 -6.66
N GLY A 21 -14.35 -3.11 -6.52
CA GLY A 21 -15.53 -3.69 -5.92
C GLY A 21 -15.26 -4.27 -4.56
N ASP A 22 -15.64 -5.53 -4.38
CA ASP A 22 -15.52 -6.22 -3.10
C ASP A 22 -14.09 -6.26 -2.60
N VAL A 23 -13.15 -6.44 -3.50
CA VAL A 23 -11.74 -6.53 -3.14
C VAL A 23 -11.28 -5.21 -2.53
N GLY A 24 -11.63 -4.09 -3.17
CA GLY A 24 -11.26 -2.78 -2.67
C GLY A 24 -11.87 -2.48 -1.31
N VAL A 25 -13.14 -2.84 -1.13
CA VAL A 25 -13.82 -2.62 0.15
C VAL A 25 -13.14 -3.45 1.24
N ARG A 26 -12.86 -4.72 0.94
CA ARG A 26 -12.22 -5.59 1.92
C ARG A 26 -10.81 -5.13 2.25
N LEU A 27 -10.08 -4.65 1.25
CA LEU A 27 -8.75 -4.12 1.49
C LEU A 27 -8.79 -2.96 2.48
N ARG A 28 -9.75 -2.07 2.32
CA ARG A 28 -9.90 -0.95 3.23
C ARG A 28 -10.10 -1.43 4.66
N GLU A 29 -10.94 -2.44 4.83
CA GLU A 29 -11.18 -3.00 6.16
C GLU A 29 -9.91 -3.59 6.75
N LEU A 30 -9.16 -4.32 5.93
CA LEU A 30 -7.94 -4.96 6.40
C LEU A 30 -6.89 -3.94 6.81
N VAL A 31 -6.75 -2.87 6.03
CA VAL A 31 -5.83 -1.81 6.38
C VAL A 31 -6.20 -1.21 7.74
N ARG A 32 -7.49 -0.97 7.94
CA ARG A 32 -7.95 -0.43 9.21
C ARG A 32 -7.67 -1.38 10.37
N GLU A 33 -7.85 -2.69 10.15
CA GLU A 33 -7.58 -3.66 11.19
C GLU A 33 -6.11 -3.66 11.61
N VAL A 34 -5.23 -3.66 10.63
CA VAL A 34 -3.80 -3.63 10.91
C VAL A 34 -3.42 -2.34 11.65
N CYS A 35 -3.95 -1.23 11.18
CA CYS A 35 -3.63 0.05 11.77
C CYS A 35 -4.11 0.13 13.21
N ARG A 36 -5.33 -0.33 13.46
CA ARG A 36 -5.87 -0.32 14.83
C ARG A 36 -5.02 -1.17 15.75
N ALA A 37 -4.59 -2.35 15.28
CA ALA A 37 -3.81 -3.25 16.11
C ALA A 37 -2.44 -2.71 16.45
N ARG A 38 -1.94 -1.77 15.68
CA ARG A 38 -0.59 -1.22 15.87
C ARG A 38 -0.60 0.25 16.27
N ASP A 39 -1.76 0.75 16.67
CA ASP A 39 -1.91 2.15 17.10
C ASP A 39 -1.53 3.14 16.02
N ILE A 40 -1.77 2.76 14.78
CA ILE A 40 -1.60 3.67 13.65
C ILE A 40 -2.94 4.35 13.42
N ARG A 41 -2.92 5.68 13.34
CA ARG A 41 -4.14 6.43 13.11
C ARG A 41 -4.23 6.82 11.63
N VAL A 42 -5.24 6.28 10.96
CA VAL A 42 -5.44 6.59 9.55
C VAL A 42 -6.09 7.97 9.45
N LEU A 43 -5.39 8.90 8.82
CA LEU A 43 -5.90 10.24 8.64
C LEU A 43 -6.65 10.36 7.32
N LYS A 44 -6.19 9.64 6.30
CA LYS A 44 -6.84 9.64 5.01
C LYS A 44 -6.37 8.41 4.24
N GLY A 45 -7.29 7.78 3.53
CA GLY A 45 -6.95 6.62 2.72
C GLY A 45 -7.68 6.66 1.41
N ARG A 46 -7.03 6.18 0.36
CA ARG A 46 -7.64 6.12 -0.95
C ARG A 46 -7.21 4.84 -1.64
N VAL A 47 -8.17 4.03 -2.04
CA VAL A 47 -7.91 2.80 -2.75
C VAL A 47 -8.29 3.01 -4.21
N LYS A 48 -7.31 2.87 -5.09
CA LYS A 48 -7.52 2.92 -6.52
C LYS A 48 -7.38 1.50 -7.05
N PRO A 49 -7.84 1.23 -8.28
CA PRO A 49 -7.75 -0.15 -8.78
C PRO A 49 -6.36 -0.75 -8.74
N GLU A 50 -5.32 0.05 -8.90
CA GLU A 50 -3.96 -0.47 -9.00
C GLU A 50 -3.01 0.04 -7.92
N HIS A 51 -3.49 0.86 -6.98
CA HIS A 51 -2.61 1.36 -5.92
C HIS A 51 -3.41 1.88 -4.74
N VAL A 52 -2.70 2.08 -3.64
CA VAL A 52 -3.26 2.64 -2.41
C VAL A 52 -2.43 3.84 -2.00
N HIS A 53 -3.10 4.90 -1.59
CA HIS A 53 -2.45 6.07 -1.00
C HIS A 53 -2.99 6.20 0.43
N LEU A 54 -2.11 6.09 1.41
CA LEU A 54 -2.46 6.12 2.81
C LEU A 54 -1.71 7.23 3.53
N PHE A 55 -2.46 8.09 4.20
CA PHE A 55 -1.86 9.12 5.05
C PHE A 55 -2.18 8.74 6.48
N ALA A 56 -1.16 8.53 7.30
CA ALA A 56 -1.34 7.98 8.63
C ALA A 56 -0.38 8.59 9.63
N SER A 57 -0.79 8.53 10.88
CA SER A 57 0.03 8.98 12.00
C SER A 57 0.54 7.74 12.72
N LEU A 58 1.85 7.60 12.82
CA LEU A 58 2.49 6.44 13.44
C LEU A 58 2.89 6.75 14.86
N PRO A 59 2.78 5.77 15.77
CA PRO A 59 3.29 5.97 17.13
C PRO A 59 4.82 6.01 17.11
N PRO A 60 5.43 6.63 18.11
CA PRO A 60 6.87 6.86 18.10
C PRO A 60 7.73 5.59 18.00
N HIS A 61 7.20 4.48 18.48
CA HIS A 61 7.98 3.24 18.52
C HIS A 61 7.86 2.41 17.24
N LEU A 62 7.06 2.85 16.26
CA LEU A 62 6.82 2.05 15.06
C LEU A 62 7.45 2.71 13.86
N ALA A 63 8.36 2.01 13.22
CA ALA A 63 9.01 2.52 12.01
C ALA A 63 8.09 2.40 10.80
N PRO A 64 8.18 3.34 9.86
CA PRO A 64 7.35 3.26 8.64
C PRO A 64 7.48 1.94 7.90
N ALA A 65 8.70 1.38 7.85
CA ALA A 65 8.91 0.11 7.15
C ALA A 65 8.14 -1.03 7.81
N GLU A 66 8.07 -1.01 9.13
CA GLU A 66 7.32 -2.03 9.86
C GLU A 66 5.83 -1.90 9.62
N ALA A 67 5.34 -0.67 9.60
CA ALA A 67 3.93 -0.42 9.32
C ALA A 67 3.57 -0.95 7.95
N MET A 68 4.40 -0.65 6.96
CA MET A 68 4.13 -1.05 5.59
C MET A 68 4.20 -2.57 5.43
N ARG A 69 5.18 -3.20 6.08
CA ARG A 69 5.30 -4.65 6.02
C ARG A 69 4.04 -5.32 6.57
N ALA A 70 3.56 -4.83 7.71
CA ALA A 70 2.38 -5.41 8.33
C ALA A 70 1.14 -5.26 7.44
N ILE A 71 0.96 -4.08 6.87
CA ILE A 71 -0.19 -3.81 6.02
C ILE A 71 -0.16 -4.68 4.77
N LYS A 72 0.99 -4.73 4.09
CA LYS A 72 1.09 -5.48 2.84
C LYS A 72 0.97 -6.97 3.08
N ARG A 73 1.58 -7.47 4.13
CA ARG A 73 1.55 -8.91 4.42
C ARG A 73 0.14 -9.39 4.74
N LYS A 74 -0.52 -8.71 5.65
CA LYS A 74 -1.85 -9.15 6.07
C LYS A 74 -2.86 -9.00 4.94
N SER A 75 -2.82 -7.89 4.23
CA SER A 75 -3.78 -7.66 3.15
C SER A 75 -3.61 -8.68 2.03
N ALA A 76 -2.36 -8.97 1.65
CA ALA A 76 -2.12 -9.94 0.59
C ALA A 76 -2.62 -11.32 0.99
N ARG A 77 -2.26 -11.76 2.20
CA ARG A 77 -2.65 -13.08 2.66
C ARG A 77 -4.16 -13.25 2.71
N LYS A 78 -4.84 -12.27 3.29
CA LYS A 78 -6.28 -12.37 3.44
C LYS A 78 -7.02 -12.24 2.12
N LEU A 79 -6.62 -11.29 1.28
CA LEU A 79 -7.31 -11.08 0.02
C LEU A 79 -7.14 -12.27 -0.91
N LEU A 80 -5.94 -12.84 -0.97
CA LEU A 80 -5.74 -14.01 -1.83
C LEU A 80 -6.51 -15.22 -1.35
N ARG A 81 -6.73 -15.31 -0.05
CA ARG A 81 -7.52 -16.39 0.51
C ARG A 81 -9.01 -16.20 0.27
N GLU A 82 -9.49 -14.98 0.48
CA GLU A 82 -10.92 -14.70 0.40
C GLU A 82 -11.43 -14.53 -1.03
N PHE A 83 -10.53 -14.15 -1.94
CA PHE A 83 -10.90 -13.94 -3.33
C PHE A 83 -10.01 -14.79 -4.23
N PRO A 84 -10.32 -16.09 -4.35
CA PRO A 84 -9.44 -16.97 -5.14
C PRO A 84 -9.21 -16.53 -6.57
N ARG A 85 -10.14 -15.78 -7.15
CA ARG A 85 -9.98 -15.31 -8.52
C ARG A 85 -8.78 -14.38 -8.68
N LEU A 86 -8.31 -13.78 -7.57
CA LEU A 86 -7.16 -12.90 -7.63
C LEU A 86 -5.90 -13.63 -8.06
N LYS A 87 -5.76 -14.89 -7.67
CA LYS A 87 -4.59 -15.66 -8.06
C LYS A 87 -4.50 -15.78 -9.57
N LYS A 88 -5.64 -15.97 -10.22
CA LYS A 88 -5.67 -16.03 -11.66
C LYS A 88 -5.33 -14.69 -12.30
N GLN A 89 -5.94 -13.64 -11.78
CA GLN A 89 -5.71 -12.31 -12.31
C GLN A 89 -4.26 -11.88 -12.15
N LEU A 90 -3.61 -12.34 -11.07
CA LEU A 90 -2.23 -12.02 -10.81
C LEU A 90 -1.26 -13.07 -11.37
N ARG A 91 -1.80 -14.08 -12.05
CA ARG A 91 -1.00 -15.14 -12.69
C ARG A 91 -0.11 -15.86 -11.69
N GLY A 92 -0.62 -16.04 -10.49
CA GLY A 92 0.13 -16.73 -9.44
C GLY A 92 1.18 -15.88 -8.76
N GLU A 93 1.29 -14.62 -9.11
CA GLU A 93 2.28 -13.74 -8.50
C GLU A 93 1.72 -13.06 -7.25
N ASP A 94 2.59 -12.34 -6.55
CA ASP A 94 2.20 -11.63 -5.35
C ASP A 94 1.21 -10.53 -5.65
N LEU A 95 0.47 -10.13 -4.64
CA LEU A 95 -0.49 -9.04 -4.80
C LEU A 95 0.20 -7.71 -4.99
N TRP A 96 1.22 -7.44 -4.18
CA TRP A 96 1.87 -6.13 -4.17
C TRP A 96 3.21 -6.16 -4.88
N SER A 97 3.52 -5.06 -5.55
CA SER A 97 4.87 -4.85 -6.05
C SER A 97 5.81 -4.69 -4.87
N ARG A 98 7.08 -4.90 -5.11
CA ARG A 98 8.10 -4.66 -4.10
C ARG A 98 8.23 -3.18 -3.87
N GLY A 99 8.61 -2.84 -2.65
CA GLY A 99 8.84 -1.44 -2.32
C GLY A 99 7.57 -0.65 -2.14
N TYR A 100 7.76 0.61 -1.88
CA TYR A 100 6.67 1.54 -1.66
C TYR A 100 7.27 2.94 -1.61
N PHE A 101 6.40 3.93 -1.79
CA PHE A 101 6.78 5.33 -1.60
C PHE A 101 6.39 5.73 -0.18
N VAL A 102 7.28 6.46 0.49
CA VAL A 102 6.95 7.03 1.79
C VAL A 102 7.48 8.45 1.85
N SER A 103 6.69 9.34 2.42
CA SER A 103 7.11 10.72 2.61
C SER A 103 6.55 11.25 3.92
N THR A 104 7.38 11.93 4.68
CA THR A 104 6.93 12.60 5.89
C THR A 104 6.59 14.06 5.61
N SER A 105 6.76 14.49 4.38
CA SER A 105 6.38 15.84 3.98
C SER A 105 4.86 15.94 3.88
N GLY A 106 4.33 17.10 4.20
CA GLY A 106 2.91 17.33 4.08
C GLY A 106 2.44 17.57 2.66
N ASP A 107 3.37 17.73 1.72
CA ASP A 107 3.04 18.16 0.36
C ASP A 107 3.14 17.06 -0.68
N VAL A 108 2.41 15.97 -0.47
CA VAL A 108 2.35 14.91 -1.46
C VAL A 108 1.15 15.17 -2.35
N THR A 109 1.41 15.52 -3.60
CA THR A 109 0.36 15.84 -4.55
C THR A 109 -0.07 14.62 -5.35
N ASP A 110 -1.20 14.73 -6.03
CA ASP A 110 -1.67 13.67 -6.91
C ASP A 110 -0.65 13.40 -8.02
N GLU A 111 0.08 14.42 -8.44
CA GLU A 111 1.11 14.25 -9.46
C GLU A 111 2.25 13.38 -8.97
N VAL A 112 2.68 13.58 -7.73
CA VAL A 112 3.74 12.76 -7.14
C VAL A 112 3.29 11.31 -7.06
N VAL A 113 2.05 11.08 -6.63
CA VAL A 113 1.52 9.73 -6.53
C VAL A 113 1.47 9.06 -7.91
N ALA A 114 0.97 9.79 -8.91
CA ALA A 114 0.86 9.24 -10.26
C ALA A 114 2.24 8.90 -10.80
N GLN A 115 3.22 9.76 -10.56
CA GLN A 115 4.57 9.54 -11.02
C GLN A 115 5.15 8.26 -10.42
N TYR A 116 4.96 8.07 -9.12
CA TYR A 116 5.45 6.87 -8.47
C TYR A 116 4.81 5.62 -9.06
N VAL A 117 3.49 5.65 -9.23
CA VAL A 117 2.76 4.50 -9.75
C VAL A 117 3.27 4.11 -11.13
N MET A 118 3.49 5.09 -11.99
CA MET A 118 4.00 4.82 -13.33
C MET A 118 5.41 4.28 -13.30
N ASN A 119 6.25 4.86 -12.46
CA ASN A 119 7.64 4.41 -12.36
C ASN A 119 7.74 3.01 -11.80
N GLN A 120 6.82 2.64 -10.91
CA GLN A 120 6.81 1.31 -10.34
C GLN A 120 6.62 0.27 -11.42
N ASP A 121 5.80 0.59 -12.40
CA ASP A 121 5.58 -0.32 -13.52
C ASP A 121 6.83 -0.47 -14.38
N LEU A 122 7.58 0.61 -14.53
CA LEU A 122 8.77 0.60 -15.37
C LEU A 122 9.97 -0.07 -14.71
N THR A 123 10.07 0.02 -13.40
CA THR A 123 11.21 -0.54 -12.69
C THR A 123 11.16 -2.05 -12.62
N SER A 124 9.99 -2.63 -12.85
CA SER A 124 9.78 -4.06 -12.87
C SER A 124 10.18 -4.72 -11.56
N ASP A 125 10.07 -6.03 -11.53
CA ASP A 125 10.29 -6.77 -10.30
C ASP A 125 11.75 -7.00 -9.99
N ASP A 126 12.60 -6.72 -10.93
CA ASP A 126 14.02 -6.96 -10.74
C ASP A 126 14.65 -5.90 -9.87
N GLU A 127 14.03 -4.78 -9.78
CA GLU A 127 14.61 -3.66 -9.08
C GLU A 127 14.24 -3.71 -7.62
N ASP A 128 15.24 -3.59 -6.80
CA ASP A 128 15.02 -3.62 -5.37
C ASP A 128 14.94 -2.25 -4.75
N PHE A 129 15.21 -1.26 -5.52
CA PHE A 129 15.13 0.08 -4.98
C PHE A 129 13.86 0.73 -5.45
N GLU A 130 13.36 1.61 -4.66
CA GLU A 130 12.18 2.35 -5.04
C GLU A 130 12.55 3.78 -5.30
N VAL A 131 11.70 4.43 -6.04
CA VAL A 131 11.85 5.84 -6.33
C VAL A 131 11.13 6.57 -5.22
N SER A 132 11.86 7.17 -4.35
CA SER A 132 11.27 7.71 -3.13
C SER A 132 11.31 9.20 -3.02
N GLU A 133 11.74 9.91 -4.02
CA GLU A 133 11.71 11.33 -3.84
C GLU A 133 10.48 12.00 -4.18
#